data_ddcfe6ef5fc08923e3a3d6d4c9e602c2
#
_entry.id   ddcfe6ef5fc08923e3a3d6d4c9e602c2
#
_cell.length_a   1.000
_cell.length_b   1.000
_cell.length_c   1.000
_cell.angle_alpha   90.00
_cell.angle_beta   90.00
_cell.angle_gamma   90.00
#
_symmetry.space_group_name_H-M   'P 1'
#
loop_
_entity.id
_entity.type
_entity.pdbx_description
1 polymer ?
#
loop_
_entity_poly.entity_id
_entity_poly.type
_entity_poly.pdbx_seq_one_letter_code
_entity_poly.pdbx_strand_id
1 'polypeptide(L)'
;MSTTEILVARGKKLAAGAGALTAAAALGATLSIAAPAQATPGPTTTAKPYGVVTTKMGLSARQYPSTDSSVKGYFRHRAQIGLVCKVRTQSVGGNSVWYLTREERATWVSAKYVTNSGFVKYCKDVQRSRMQPHNNAAKHAVG
;
A
#
# COMPACT_ATOMS: atom_id res chain seq x y z
N MET A 1 -26.62 -37.38 6.13
CA MET A 1 -26.10 -38.09 7.30
C MET A 1 -24.63 -37.73 7.47
N SER A 2 -24.31 -37.23 8.58
CA SER A 2 -23.13 -37.07 9.40
C SER A 2 -22.77 -35.61 9.68
N THR A 3 -23.36 -35.19 10.76
CA THR A 3 -22.97 -34.09 11.64
C THR A 3 -21.62 -34.37 12.28
N THR A 4 -20.72 -33.42 12.29
CA THR A 4 -19.62 -33.43 13.24
C THR A 4 -19.50 -32.04 13.86
N GLU A 5 -20.06 -31.94 15.05
CA GLU A 5 -19.83 -30.88 16.02
C GLU A 5 -18.41 -30.98 16.55
N ILE A 6 -17.69 -29.86 16.60
CA ILE A 6 -16.46 -29.77 17.37
C ILE A 6 -16.64 -28.73 18.46
N LEU A 7 -16.54 -29.22 19.65
CA LEU A 7 -16.69 -28.64 20.97
C LEU A 7 -15.75 -27.44 21.22
N VAL A 8 -16.39 -26.43 21.78
CA VAL A 8 -15.75 -25.26 22.42
C VAL A 8 -15.16 -25.69 23.77
N ALA A 9 -13.86 -25.55 23.96
CA ALA A 9 -13.24 -25.66 25.26
C ALA A 9 -13.02 -24.27 25.87
N ARG A 10 -13.86 -23.88 26.80
CA ARG A 10 -13.67 -22.79 27.74
C ARG A 10 -12.66 -23.21 28.80
N GLY A 11 -11.56 -22.50 28.91
CA GLY A 11 -10.61 -22.56 30.01
C GLY A 11 -10.57 -21.27 30.80
N LYS A 12 -11.42 -21.14 31.80
CA LYS A 12 -11.26 -20.13 32.87
C LYS A 12 -10.22 -20.64 33.88
N LYS A 13 -9.21 -19.88 34.17
CA LYS A 13 -8.44 -20.02 35.42
C LYS A 13 -8.27 -18.66 36.06
N LEU A 14 -9.07 -18.48 37.14
CA LEU A 14 -8.87 -17.51 38.19
C LEU A 14 -7.81 -18.06 39.14
N ALA A 15 -6.82 -17.30 39.50
CA ALA A 15 -6.01 -17.50 40.69
C ALA A 15 -5.84 -16.18 41.40
N ALA A 16 -6.58 -16.05 42.47
CA ALA A 16 -6.39 -15.06 43.50
C ALA A 16 -5.22 -15.47 44.40
N GLY A 17 -4.28 -14.58 44.66
CA GLY A 17 -3.21 -14.73 45.61
C GLY A 17 -3.09 -13.43 46.40
N ALA A 18 -3.68 -13.36 47.57
CA ALA A 18 -3.45 -12.33 48.55
C ALA A 18 -2.19 -12.65 49.36
N GLY A 19 -1.32 -11.67 49.52
CA GLY A 19 -0.16 -11.75 50.43
C GLY A 19 0.22 -10.35 50.90
N ALA A 20 0.02 -10.10 52.16
CA ALA A 20 0.16 -8.82 52.83
C ALA A 20 1.60 -8.60 53.38
N LEU A 21 1.96 -7.31 53.49
CA LEU A 21 2.80 -6.64 54.46
C LEU A 21 4.34 -6.89 54.44
N THR A 22 5.13 -5.87 54.17
CA THR A 22 5.82 -5.10 55.23
C THR A 22 6.48 -3.84 54.65
N ALA A 23 6.40 -2.79 55.45
CA ALA A 23 7.00 -1.48 55.19
C ALA A 23 8.51 -1.47 55.38
N ALA A 24 9.26 -0.77 54.53
CA ALA A 24 10.51 -0.14 54.87
C ALA A 24 10.73 1.09 53.99
N ALA A 25 10.79 2.24 54.61
CA ALA A 25 11.10 3.50 54.00
C ALA A 25 12.61 3.58 53.68
N ALA A 26 12.90 3.95 52.43
CA ALA A 26 14.22 4.49 52.07
C ALA A 26 14.00 5.56 51.02
N LEU A 27 14.20 6.79 51.41
CA LEU A 27 14.29 7.99 50.59
C LEU A 27 15.51 7.87 49.69
N GLY A 28 15.28 7.73 48.42
CA GLY A 28 16.28 7.80 47.35
C GLY A 28 15.62 8.34 46.10
N ALA A 29 15.49 9.64 46.00
CA ALA A 29 15.01 10.29 44.77
C ALA A 29 16.13 10.25 43.72
N THR A 30 16.14 9.23 42.90
CA THR A 30 16.88 9.24 41.63
C THR A 30 15.88 9.62 40.54
N LEU A 31 15.88 10.88 40.13
CA LEU A 31 15.23 11.37 38.95
C LEU A 31 15.89 10.74 37.74
N SER A 32 15.43 9.56 37.33
CA SER A 32 15.75 9.00 36.04
C SER A 32 14.98 9.81 35.00
N ILE A 33 15.66 10.78 34.39
CA ILE A 33 15.18 11.46 33.20
C ILE A 33 15.21 10.39 32.11
N ALA A 34 14.08 9.71 31.89
CA ALA A 34 13.89 8.87 30.71
C ALA A 34 13.91 9.80 29.50
N ALA A 35 15.04 9.82 28.79
CA ALA A 35 15.11 10.46 27.49
C ALA A 35 14.05 9.82 26.58
N PRO A 36 13.23 10.62 25.88
CA PRO A 36 12.29 10.03 24.91
C PRO A 36 13.10 9.26 23.88
N ALA A 37 12.86 7.95 23.78
CA ALA A 37 13.40 7.14 22.72
C ALA A 37 12.89 7.74 21.40
N GLN A 38 13.76 8.45 20.69
CA GLN A 38 13.49 8.89 19.35
C GLN A 38 13.39 7.63 18.49
N ALA A 39 12.15 7.30 18.08
CA ALA A 39 11.92 6.28 17.09
C ALA A 39 12.67 6.71 15.82
N THR A 40 13.76 6.05 15.50
CA THR A 40 14.43 6.18 14.19
C THR A 40 13.36 5.87 13.14
N PRO A 41 13.08 6.80 12.20
CA PRO A 41 12.19 6.46 11.10
C PRO A 41 12.81 5.28 10.36
N GLY A 42 12.14 4.14 10.44
CA GLY A 42 12.52 2.96 9.67
C GLY A 42 12.55 3.30 8.18
N PRO A 43 13.25 2.52 7.33
CA PRO A 43 13.30 2.76 5.91
C PRO A 43 11.86 2.86 5.40
N THR A 44 11.48 4.03 4.94
CA THR A 44 10.18 4.26 4.29
C THR A 44 10.20 3.47 3.00
N THR A 45 9.72 2.23 3.05
CA THR A 45 9.37 1.47 1.87
C THR A 45 8.28 2.28 1.17
N THR A 46 8.63 2.97 0.10
CA THR A 46 7.66 3.72 -0.71
C THR A 46 6.65 2.71 -1.23
N ALA A 47 5.50 2.66 -0.57
CA ALA A 47 4.44 1.75 -0.94
C ALA A 47 4.08 1.97 -2.43
N LYS A 48 4.02 0.89 -3.20
CA LYS A 48 3.68 0.97 -4.62
C LYS A 48 2.27 1.55 -4.75
N PRO A 49 2.05 2.55 -5.61
CA PRO A 49 0.76 3.20 -5.72
C PRO A 49 -0.32 2.21 -6.18
N TYR A 50 -1.51 2.37 -5.66
CA TYR A 50 -2.70 1.64 -6.08
C TYR A 50 -3.88 2.61 -6.27
N GLY A 51 -4.92 2.13 -6.91
CA GLY A 51 -6.16 2.87 -7.08
C GLY A 51 -7.37 2.03 -6.67
N VAL A 52 -8.46 2.70 -6.34
CA VAL A 52 -9.75 2.08 -6.02
C VAL A 52 -10.78 2.53 -7.05
N VAL A 53 -11.52 1.58 -7.61
CA VAL A 53 -12.59 1.85 -8.59
C VAL A 53 -13.78 2.50 -7.90
N THR A 54 -14.15 3.70 -8.35
CA THR A 54 -15.23 4.51 -7.74
C THR A 54 -16.58 4.34 -8.42
N THR A 55 -16.61 3.97 -9.70
CA THR A 55 -17.86 3.80 -10.44
C THR A 55 -18.60 2.54 -10.01
N LYS A 56 -19.92 2.69 -9.74
CA LYS A 56 -20.78 1.58 -9.33
C LYS A 56 -20.92 0.51 -10.42
N MET A 57 -20.84 0.92 -11.67
CA MET A 57 -20.94 0.01 -12.84
C MET A 57 -19.64 -0.75 -13.10
N GLY A 58 -18.58 -0.48 -12.32
CA GLY A 58 -17.25 -1.03 -12.55
C GLY A 58 -16.52 -0.31 -13.69
N LEU A 59 -15.33 -0.80 -14.02
CA LEU A 59 -14.39 -0.12 -14.90
C LEU A 59 -13.78 -1.09 -15.93
N SER A 60 -13.92 -0.76 -17.21
CA SER A 60 -13.29 -1.51 -18.29
C SER A 60 -11.78 -1.29 -18.32
N ALA A 61 -11.03 -2.38 -18.32
CA ALA A 61 -9.59 -2.41 -18.56
C ALA A 61 -9.33 -2.59 -20.06
N ARG A 62 -8.53 -1.71 -20.64
CA ARG A 62 -8.36 -1.60 -22.09
C ARG A 62 -6.92 -1.89 -22.53
N GLN A 63 -6.75 -2.29 -23.77
CA GLN A 63 -5.43 -2.58 -24.33
C GLN A 63 -4.57 -1.31 -24.48
N TYR A 64 -5.19 -0.19 -24.87
CA TYR A 64 -4.55 1.10 -25.02
C TYR A 64 -5.32 2.17 -24.23
N PRO A 65 -4.71 3.31 -23.91
CA PRO A 65 -5.36 4.37 -23.12
C PRO A 65 -6.35 5.21 -23.99
N SER A 66 -7.38 4.53 -24.47
CA SER A 66 -8.45 5.08 -25.32
C SER A 66 -9.75 4.31 -25.11
N THR A 67 -10.90 4.99 -25.25
CA THR A 67 -12.23 4.36 -25.21
C THR A 67 -12.54 3.51 -26.43
N ASP A 68 -11.83 3.72 -27.55
CA ASP A 68 -11.99 2.96 -28.79
C ASP A 68 -11.16 1.66 -28.79
N SER A 69 -10.29 1.53 -27.80
CA SER A 69 -9.45 0.36 -27.62
C SER A 69 -10.22 -0.86 -27.10
N SER A 70 -9.81 -2.04 -27.52
CA SER A 70 -10.38 -3.31 -27.08
C SER A 70 -10.38 -3.46 -25.56
N VAL A 71 -11.50 -3.89 -25.00
CA VAL A 71 -11.62 -4.24 -23.58
C VAL A 71 -10.93 -5.59 -23.36
N LYS A 72 -10.01 -5.66 -22.41
CA LYS A 72 -9.24 -6.86 -22.04
C LYS A 72 -9.63 -7.43 -20.69
N GLY A 73 -10.35 -6.65 -19.89
CA GLY A 73 -10.80 -7.07 -18.58
C GLY A 73 -11.75 -6.05 -17.97
N TYR A 74 -12.17 -6.35 -16.76
CA TYR A 74 -13.14 -5.54 -16.05
C TYR A 74 -12.87 -5.55 -14.55
N PHE A 75 -12.86 -4.38 -13.93
CA PHE A 75 -12.73 -4.23 -12.49
C PHE A 75 -14.08 -3.85 -11.87
N ARG A 76 -14.44 -4.51 -10.78
CA ARG A 76 -15.68 -4.24 -10.05
C ARG A 76 -15.59 -2.94 -9.26
N HIS A 77 -16.73 -2.40 -8.88
CA HIS A 77 -16.79 -1.30 -7.92
C HIS A 77 -16.00 -1.64 -6.65
N ARG A 78 -15.23 -0.67 -6.14
CA ARG A 78 -14.33 -0.80 -4.98
C ARG A 78 -13.16 -1.79 -5.17
N ALA A 79 -12.97 -2.35 -6.34
CA ALA A 79 -11.77 -3.14 -6.61
C ALA A 79 -10.52 -2.28 -6.42
N GLN A 80 -9.55 -2.83 -5.72
CA GLN A 80 -8.22 -2.23 -5.58
C GLN A 80 -7.33 -2.74 -6.69
N ILE A 81 -6.72 -1.85 -7.44
CA ILE A 81 -5.87 -2.14 -8.59
C ILE A 81 -4.48 -1.53 -8.38
N GLY A 82 -3.45 -2.30 -8.63
CA GLY A 82 -2.07 -1.81 -8.61
C GLY A 82 -1.82 -0.85 -9.79
N LEU A 83 -1.14 0.27 -9.56
CA LEU A 83 -0.82 1.25 -10.58
C LEU A 83 0.69 1.24 -10.85
N VAL A 84 1.07 1.32 -12.13
CA VAL A 84 2.47 1.38 -12.58
C VAL A 84 2.86 2.82 -12.89
N CYS A 85 2.14 3.45 -13.82
CA CYS A 85 2.41 4.80 -14.29
C CYS A 85 1.16 5.41 -14.94
N LYS A 86 1.22 6.68 -15.32
CA LYS A 86 0.12 7.39 -15.98
C LYS A 86 0.55 8.05 -17.28
N VAL A 87 -0.40 8.22 -18.18
CA VAL A 87 -0.27 9.00 -19.41
C VAL A 87 -1.43 9.98 -19.55
N ARG A 88 -1.29 10.98 -20.40
CA ARG A 88 -2.40 11.83 -20.85
C ARG A 88 -2.69 11.50 -22.30
N THR A 89 -3.94 11.13 -22.57
CA THR A 89 -4.43 10.79 -23.92
C THR A 89 -5.88 11.24 -24.08
N GLN A 90 -6.74 10.39 -24.57
CA GLN A 90 -8.15 10.69 -24.79
C GLN A 90 -8.88 11.09 -23.50
N SER A 91 -9.64 12.17 -23.55
CA SER A 91 -10.44 12.65 -22.42
C SER A 91 -11.68 11.79 -22.21
N VAL A 92 -11.93 11.40 -20.96
CA VAL A 92 -13.12 10.68 -20.51
C VAL A 92 -13.78 11.51 -19.42
N GLY A 93 -14.94 12.08 -19.71
CA GLY A 93 -15.67 12.92 -18.76
C GLY A 93 -14.83 14.07 -18.20
N GLY A 94 -14.04 14.73 -19.03
CA GLY A 94 -13.18 15.86 -18.66
C GLY A 94 -11.81 15.48 -18.08
N ASN A 95 -11.50 14.20 -17.93
CA ASN A 95 -10.21 13.73 -17.43
C ASN A 95 -9.46 12.98 -18.53
N SER A 96 -8.27 13.48 -18.92
CA SER A 96 -7.42 12.87 -19.95
C SER A 96 -6.37 11.89 -19.41
N VAL A 97 -6.33 11.67 -18.10
CA VAL A 97 -5.34 10.79 -17.46
C VAL A 97 -5.80 9.33 -17.53
N TRP A 98 -4.86 8.47 -17.88
CA TRP A 98 -5.02 7.02 -17.89
C TRP A 98 -3.92 6.37 -17.07
N TYR A 99 -4.27 5.34 -16.30
CA TYR A 99 -3.34 4.56 -15.52
C TYR A 99 -3.04 3.22 -16.17
N LEU A 100 -1.77 2.86 -16.23
CA LEU A 100 -1.33 1.50 -16.54
C LEU A 100 -1.44 0.66 -15.27
N THR A 101 -2.15 -0.46 -15.35
CA THR A 101 -2.35 -1.37 -14.22
C THR A 101 -1.16 -2.32 -14.05
N ARG A 102 -1.00 -2.86 -12.83
CA ARG A 102 0.06 -3.82 -12.45
C ARG A 102 -0.43 -5.26 -12.47
N GLU A 103 -1.45 -5.54 -13.25
CA GLU A 103 -1.96 -6.89 -13.43
C GLU A 103 -1.01 -7.71 -14.32
N GLU A 104 -1.15 -9.04 -14.35
CA GLU A 104 -0.36 -9.94 -15.22
C GLU A 104 -0.39 -9.47 -16.67
N ARG A 105 -1.55 -9.06 -17.14
CA ARG A 105 -1.70 -8.35 -18.40
C ARG A 105 -1.86 -6.87 -18.12
N ALA A 106 -0.80 -6.12 -18.34
CA ALA A 106 -0.83 -4.68 -18.19
C ALA A 106 -1.93 -4.08 -19.08
N THR A 107 -2.91 -3.44 -18.47
CA THR A 107 -4.06 -2.82 -19.13
C THR A 107 -4.18 -1.37 -18.72
N TRP A 108 -4.97 -0.61 -19.46
CA TRP A 108 -5.21 0.79 -19.22
C TRP A 108 -6.60 1.05 -18.66
N VAL A 109 -6.68 1.90 -17.66
CA VAL A 109 -7.94 2.34 -17.05
C VAL A 109 -8.00 3.87 -16.98
N SER A 110 -9.18 4.43 -17.19
CA SER A 110 -9.38 5.88 -17.08
C SER A 110 -9.29 6.32 -15.63
N ALA A 111 -8.46 7.33 -15.36
CA ALA A 111 -8.32 7.93 -14.03
C ALA A 111 -9.60 8.64 -13.56
N LYS A 112 -10.55 8.94 -14.46
CA LYS A 112 -11.85 9.50 -14.12
C LYS A 112 -12.60 8.67 -13.07
N TYR A 113 -12.42 7.36 -13.10
CA TYR A 113 -13.16 6.40 -12.29
C TYR A 113 -12.28 5.66 -11.25
N VAL A 114 -11.12 6.22 -10.94
CA VAL A 114 -10.16 5.63 -10.02
C VAL A 114 -9.67 6.69 -9.04
N THR A 115 -9.86 6.45 -7.74
CA THR A 115 -9.20 7.22 -6.69
C THR A 115 -7.88 6.55 -6.39
N ASN A 116 -6.75 7.23 -6.66
CA ASN A 116 -5.43 6.68 -6.42
C ASN A 116 -4.91 7.00 -5.01
N SER A 117 -4.20 6.06 -4.44
CA SER A 117 -3.42 6.22 -3.22
C SER A 117 -1.94 6.40 -3.59
N GLY A 118 -1.38 7.51 -3.15
CA GLY A 118 0.00 7.87 -3.42
C GLY A 118 0.25 8.46 -4.82
N PHE A 119 1.48 8.91 -5.02
CA PHE A 119 1.89 9.57 -6.26
C PHE A 119 2.16 8.55 -7.37
N VAL A 120 1.49 8.73 -8.52
CA VAL A 120 1.72 7.93 -9.74
C VAL A 120 2.57 8.72 -10.71
N LYS A 121 3.77 8.23 -11.03
CA LYS A 121 4.70 8.86 -12.00
C LYS A 121 4.15 8.77 -13.42
N TYR A 122 4.59 9.66 -14.30
CA TYR A 122 4.34 9.50 -15.74
C TYR A 122 5.15 8.32 -16.29
N CYS A 123 4.60 7.61 -17.27
CA CYS A 123 5.27 6.43 -17.85
C CYS A 123 6.62 6.80 -18.50
N LYS A 124 6.74 7.98 -19.12
CA LYS A 124 8.00 8.51 -19.64
C LYS A 124 9.09 8.63 -18.56
N ASP A 125 8.70 9.02 -17.34
CA ASP A 125 9.65 9.21 -16.23
C ASP A 125 10.08 7.86 -15.64
N VAL A 126 9.16 6.90 -15.59
CA VAL A 126 9.47 5.51 -15.18
C VAL A 126 10.45 4.87 -16.16
N GLN A 127 10.27 5.05 -17.47
CA GLN A 127 11.18 4.54 -18.49
C GLN A 127 12.56 5.22 -18.40
N ARG A 128 12.59 6.54 -18.24
CA ARG A 128 13.84 7.29 -18.07
C ARG A 128 14.63 6.81 -16.86
N SER A 129 13.96 6.58 -15.72
CA SER A 129 14.61 6.06 -14.51
C SER A 129 15.20 4.66 -14.69
N ARG A 130 14.60 3.82 -15.54
CA ARG A 130 15.13 2.49 -15.89
C ARG A 130 16.31 2.54 -16.83
N MET A 131 16.38 3.55 -17.70
CA MET A 131 17.46 3.71 -18.70
C MET A 131 18.67 4.43 -18.13
N GLN A 132 18.56 5.13 -16.99
CA GLN A 132 19.70 5.71 -16.30
C GLN A 132 20.41 4.61 -15.52
N PRO A 133 21.60 4.14 -15.99
CA PRO A 133 22.43 3.28 -15.16
C PRO A 133 22.76 4.06 -13.89
N HIS A 134 22.75 3.37 -12.75
CA HIS A 134 23.11 3.95 -11.47
C HIS A 134 24.58 4.44 -11.56
N ASN A 135 24.77 5.70 -11.93
CA ASN A 135 26.09 6.35 -11.99
C ASN A 135 26.76 6.50 -10.61
N ASN A 136 26.13 5.97 -9.57
CA ASN A 136 26.69 6.01 -8.22
C ASN A 136 27.79 4.95 -8.01
N ALA A 137 27.87 3.90 -8.82
CA ALA A 137 28.95 2.92 -8.74
C ALA A 137 30.29 3.44 -9.32
N ALA A 138 30.24 4.38 -10.26
CA ALA A 138 31.43 4.91 -10.90
C ALA A 138 32.18 5.97 -10.06
N LYS A 139 31.54 6.55 -9.03
CA LYS A 139 32.18 7.55 -8.18
C LYS A 139 33.05 6.95 -7.07
N HIS A 140 32.94 5.68 -6.81
CA HIS A 140 33.74 4.98 -5.79
C HIS A 140 34.88 4.13 -6.38
N ALA A 141 35.08 4.14 -7.68
CA ALA A 141 36.11 3.37 -8.36
C ALA A 141 37.41 4.17 -8.63
N VAL A 142 37.50 5.39 -8.14
CA VAL A 142 38.72 6.19 -8.22
C VAL A 142 39.29 6.31 -6.80
N GLY A 143 40.08 5.32 -6.44
CA GLY A 143 40.97 5.30 -5.27
C GLY A 143 42.39 5.40 -5.74
#